data_1f558ceed85fdd07608ce411580560b8
#
_entry.id   1f558ceed85fdd07608ce411580560b8
#
_cell.length_a   1.000
_cell.length_b   1.000
_cell.length_c   1.000
_cell.angle_alpha   90.00
_cell.angle_beta   90.00
_cell.angle_gamma   90.00
#
_symmetry.space_group_name_H-M   'P 1'
#
loop_
_entity.id
_entity.type
_entity.pdbx_description
1 polymer ?
#
loop_
_entity_poly.entity_id
_entity_poly.type
_entity_poly.pdbx_seq_one_letter_code
_entity_poly.pdbx_strand_id
1 'polypeptide(L)'
;CFTTRIGGVSKGIYESLNLSFTRGDEDAAVRENFRRLAGAMKTDVSKFVFTDQTHTTNVRRVTAEDAGKGIVKERDYTDIDGLITNEPGLVLSTFYADCVPLYFVDPVHRAIGMSHSGWKGTVGKMGAVTITAMKREFGTEAKDLVCAIGPSICQDCYEVSEDVADAFKEAFPGHADEILLDKKNGKYQLDLWRTNEIVLTEAGVLKENIAVTNICTCCNPDLLFSHRASHGKRGNLGAFIYLRNA
;
A
#
# COMPACT_ATOMS: atom_id res chain seq x y z
N CYS A 1 4.54 9.71 1.07
CA CYS A 1 3.48 10.22 1.94
C CYS A 1 2.51 9.10 2.29
N PHE A 2 2.10 9.03 3.55
CA PHE A 2 0.95 8.24 4.02
C PHE A 2 0.02 9.18 4.78
N THR A 3 -1.29 9.10 4.54
CA THR A 3 -2.23 10.02 5.18
C THR A 3 -2.67 9.53 6.55
N THR A 4 -3.09 10.47 7.39
CA THR A 4 -3.97 10.17 8.53
C THR A 4 -5.43 10.29 8.11
N ARG A 5 -6.35 10.02 9.03
CA ARG A 5 -7.78 10.30 8.84
C ARG A 5 -8.16 11.76 9.14
N ILE A 6 -7.20 12.59 9.55
CA ILE A 6 -7.40 13.95 10.03
C ILE A 6 -7.27 14.97 8.88
N GLY A 7 -8.04 16.06 8.91
CA GLY A 7 -7.87 17.20 8.00
C GLY A 7 -8.80 17.23 6.79
N GLY A 8 -9.74 16.29 6.69
CA GLY A 8 -10.75 16.25 5.64
C GLY A 8 -12.07 16.93 6.01
N VAL A 9 -13.08 16.67 5.19
CA VAL A 9 -14.45 17.20 5.32
C VAL A 9 -15.53 16.12 5.46
N SER A 10 -15.16 14.85 5.29
CA SER A 10 -16.07 13.71 5.45
C SER A 10 -16.59 13.63 6.89
N LYS A 11 -17.77 13.05 7.08
CA LYS A 11 -18.49 13.00 8.37
C LYS A 11 -18.77 11.55 8.80
N GLY A 12 -19.16 11.38 10.07
CA GLY A 12 -19.55 10.10 10.62
C GLY A 12 -18.42 9.08 10.58
N ILE A 13 -18.69 7.87 10.08
CA ILE A 13 -17.67 6.80 10.02
C ILE A 13 -16.49 7.12 9.10
N TYR A 14 -16.63 8.13 8.23
CA TYR A 14 -15.61 8.59 7.28
C TYR A 14 -14.79 9.78 7.79
N GLU A 15 -15.04 10.24 9.03
CA GLU A 15 -14.42 11.45 9.58
C GLU A 15 -12.91 11.24 9.74
N SER A 16 -12.12 12.11 9.10
CA SER A 16 -12.53 13.24 8.26
C SER A 16 -11.91 13.18 6.85
N LEU A 17 -10.70 12.62 6.68
CA LEU A 17 -9.96 12.56 5.41
C LEU A 17 -10.13 11.17 4.75
N ASN A 18 -11.37 10.80 4.44
CA ASN A 18 -11.62 9.61 3.65
C ASN A 18 -11.21 9.83 2.18
N LEU A 19 -10.44 8.87 1.63
CA LEU A 19 -9.94 8.90 0.26
C LEU A 19 -10.52 7.78 -0.61
N SER A 20 -11.73 7.33 -0.29
CA SER A 20 -12.40 6.27 -1.05
C SER A 20 -13.74 6.70 -1.60
N PHE A 21 -13.92 6.59 -2.90
CA PHE A 21 -15.20 6.78 -3.59
C PHE A 21 -16.16 5.57 -3.47
N THR A 22 -15.67 4.42 -3.03
CA THR A 22 -16.43 3.15 -3.08
C THR A 22 -16.93 2.69 -1.71
N ARG A 23 -16.81 3.52 -0.67
CA ARG A 23 -17.23 3.16 0.70
C ARG A 23 -18.58 3.75 1.13
N GLY A 24 -19.23 4.52 0.25
CA GLY A 24 -20.55 5.11 0.53
C GLY A 24 -20.49 6.49 1.17
N ASP A 25 -19.35 7.17 1.12
CA ASP A 25 -19.22 8.59 1.44
C ASP A 25 -19.74 9.46 0.28
N GLU A 26 -19.96 10.73 0.53
CA GLU A 26 -20.37 11.69 -0.51
C GLU A 26 -19.17 11.99 -1.44
N ASP A 27 -19.35 11.81 -2.75
CA ASP A 27 -18.32 12.07 -3.76
C ASP A 27 -17.71 13.47 -3.66
N ALA A 28 -18.54 14.48 -3.36
CA ALA A 28 -18.07 15.86 -3.19
C ALA A 28 -17.11 16.00 -1.99
N ALA A 29 -17.36 15.29 -0.90
CA ALA A 29 -16.48 15.29 0.27
C ALA A 29 -15.15 14.60 -0.05
N VAL A 30 -15.19 13.45 -0.73
CA VAL A 30 -13.97 12.72 -1.13
C VAL A 30 -13.12 13.56 -2.11
N ARG A 31 -13.75 14.23 -3.09
CA ARG A 31 -13.04 15.15 -4.00
C ARG A 31 -12.38 16.32 -3.28
N GLU A 32 -13.06 16.92 -2.32
CA GLU A 32 -12.48 17.99 -1.50
C GLU A 32 -11.31 17.46 -0.65
N ASN A 33 -11.40 16.24 -0.12
CA ASN A 33 -10.29 15.60 0.60
C ASN A 33 -9.06 15.44 -0.30
N PHE A 34 -9.24 14.98 -1.55
CA PHE A 34 -8.14 14.89 -2.52
C PHE A 34 -7.58 16.26 -2.89
N ARG A 35 -8.43 17.30 -3.00
CA ARG A 35 -7.97 18.67 -3.28
C ARG A 35 -7.07 19.19 -2.15
N ARG A 36 -7.45 18.96 -0.89
CA ARG A 36 -6.64 19.32 0.29
C ARG A 36 -5.32 18.56 0.32
N LEU A 37 -5.37 17.26 0.07
CA LEU A 37 -4.18 16.42 -0.01
C LEU A 37 -3.21 16.89 -1.09
N ALA A 38 -3.71 17.15 -2.30
CA ALA A 38 -2.90 17.66 -3.40
C ALA A 38 -2.22 18.99 -3.05
N GLY A 39 -2.95 19.91 -2.40
CA GLY A 39 -2.38 21.15 -1.91
C GLY A 39 -1.26 20.94 -0.87
N ALA A 40 -1.46 20.03 0.09
CA ALA A 40 -0.44 19.67 1.08
C ALA A 40 0.80 19.02 0.46
N MET A 41 0.62 18.21 -0.58
CA MET A 41 1.70 17.58 -1.35
C MET A 41 2.34 18.52 -2.37
N LYS A 42 1.84 19.74 -2.55
CA LYS A 42 2.28 20.71 -3.55
C LYS A 42 2.21 20.17 -4.98
N THR A 43 1.10 19.53 -5.29
CA THR A 43 0.78 18.96 -6.61
C THR A 43 -0.69 19.25 -6.98
N ASP A 44 -1.16 18.71 -8.09
CA ASP A 44 -2.54 18.84 -8.57
C ASP A 44 -3.22 17.47 -8.64
N VAL A 45 -4.54 17.43 -8.41
CA VAL A 45 -5.33 16.18 -8.46
C VAL A 45 -5.27 15.49 -9.83
N SER A 46 -5.04 16.23 -10.90
CA SER A 46 -4.87 15.67 -12.26
C SER A 46 -3.59 14.85 -12.44
N LYS A 47 -2.67 14.90 -11.48
CA LYS A 47 -1.43 14.12 -11.49
C LYS A 47 -1.53 12.77 -10.79
N PHE A 48 -2.62 12.53 -10.06
CA PHE A 48 -2.82 11.27 -9.36
C PHE A 48 -3.18 10.15 -10.34
N VAL A 49 -2.63 8.96 -10.10
CA VAL A 49 -2.96 7.73 -10.81
C VAL A 49 -3.33 6.68 -9.77
N PHE A 50 -4.56 6.19 -9.82
CA PHE A 50 -5.08 5.24 -8.84
C PHE A 50 -4.88 3.80 -9.29
N THR A 51 -4.53 2.94 -8.36
CA THR A 51 -4.69 1.49 -8.51
C THR A 51 -6.16 1.10 -8.61
N ASP A 52 -6.43 -0.12 -9.05
CA ASP A 52 -7.72 -0.82 -8.90
C ASP A 52 -7.51 -2.07 -8.06
N GLN A 53 -7.43 -1.88 -6.75
CA GLN A 53 -6.99 -2.89 -5.79
C GLN A 53 -8.04 -3.97 -5.57
N THR A 54 -7.73 -5.18 -5.97
CA THR A 54 -8.56 -6.39 -5.81
C THR A 54 -7.81 -7.51 -5.09
N HIS A 55 -6.67 -7.19 -4.46
CA HIS A 55 -5.79 -8.10 -3.73
C HIS A 55 -5.11 -9.12 -4.65
N THR A 56 -4.71 -8.67 -5.84
CA THR A 56 -3.87 -9.41 -6.78
C THR A 56 -2.37 -9.09 -6.58
N THR A 57 -1.53 -9.56 -7.49
CA THR A 57 -0.11 -9.17 -7.58
C THR A 57 0.20 -8.47 -8.91
N ASN A 58 -0.81 -7.94 -9.59
CA ASN A 58 -0.61 -7.26 -10.85
C ASN A 58 -0.01 -5.88 -10.65
N VAL A 59 1.07 -5.60 -11.38
CA VAL A 59 1.80 -4.32 -11.38
C VAL A 59 1.74 -3.70 -12.77
N ARG A 60 1.34 -2.43 -12.83
CA ARG A 60 1.25 -1.65 -14.07
C ARG A 60 2.31 -0.54 -14.09
N ARG A 61 3.05 -0.44 -15.20
CA ARG A 61 3.77 0.78 -15.54
C ARG A 61 2.79 1.85 -15.98
N VAL A 62 2.93 3.06 -15.42
CA VAL A 62 2.12 4.23 -15.75
C VAL A 62 2.97 5.35 -16.31
N THR A 63 2.37 6.13 -17.24
CA THR A 63 3.00 7.22 -17.97
C THR A 63 2.16 8.49 -17.85
N ALA A 64 2.60 9.60 -18.45
CA ALA A 64 1.86 10.87 -18.47
C ALA A 64 0.43 10.72 -19.02
N GLU A 65 0.15 9.72 -19.87
CA GLU A 65 -1.18 9.43 -20.41
C GLU A 65 -2.15 8.93 -19.33
N ASP A 66 -1.61 8.29 -18.26
CA ASP A 66 -2.40 7.78 -17.15
C ASP A 66 -2.76 8.86 -16.11
N ALA A 67 -2.19 10.07 -16.23
CA ALA A 67 -2.42 11.15 -15.28
C ALA A 67 -3.92 11.46 -15.14
N GLY A 68 -4.41 11.47 -13.88
CA GLY A 68 -5.80 11.72 -13.52
C GLY A 68 -6.71 10.49 -13.51
N LYS A 69 -6.23 9.31 -13.92
CA LYS A 69 -7.04 8.08 -13.92
C LYS A 69 -7.43 7.64 -12.51
N GLY A 70 -8.72 7.49 -12.30
CA GLY A 70 -9.34 7.12 -11.02
C GLY A 70 -9.89 8.30 -10.21
N ILE A 71 -9.57 9.55 -10.57
CA ILE A 71 -10.11 10.75 -9.91
C ILE A 71 -10.67 11.79 -10.88
N VAL A 72 -9.94 12.12 -11.95
CA VAL A 72 -10.37 13.10 -12.99
C VAL A 72 -10.87 12.40 -14.23
N LYS A 73 -10.28 11.26 -14.55
CA LYS A 73 -10.64 10.39 -15.67
C LYS A 73 -11.02 9.02 -15.15
N GLU A 74 -11.84 8.30 -15.90
CA GLU A 74 -12.08 6.89 -15.67
C GLU A 74 -10.80 6.07 -15.88
N ARG A 75 -10.65 4.99 -15.14
CA ARG A 75 -9.61 3.99 -15.38
C ARG A 75 -10.02 3.11 -16.57
N ASP A 76 -9.04 2.75 -17.39
CA ASP A 76 -9.17 1.81 -18.51
C ASP A 76 -8.47 0.47 -18.20
N TYR A 77 -8.23 0.21 -16.92
CA TYR A 77 -7.63 -1.02 -16.39
C TYR A 77 -8.31 -1.44 -15.09
N THR A 78 -8.24 -2.75 -14.82
CA THR A 78 -8.77 -3.40 -13.61
C THR A 78 -7.71 -4.30 -12.99
N ASP A 79 -7.94 -4.74 -11.74
CA ASP A 79 -7.12 -5.73 -11.04
C ASP A 79 -5.63 -5.33 -10.93
N ILE A 80 -5.35 -4.07 -10.64
CA ILE A 80 -4.00 -3.54 -10.47
C ILE A 80 -3.78 -3.14 -9.01
N ASP A 81 -2.89 -3.86 -8.35
CA ASP A 81 -2.50 -3.63 -6.95
C ASP A 81 -1.14 -2.93 -6.79
N GLY A 82 -0.40 -2.73 -7.89
CA GLY A 82 0.86 -1.99 -7.90
C GLY A 82 1.03 -1.09 -9.12
N LEU A 83 1.68 0.06 -8.91
CA LEU A 83 2.03 1.01 -9.95
C LEU A 83 3.53 1.29 -9.91
N ILE A 84 4.15 1.43 -11.09
CA ILE A 84 5.55 1.82 -11.23
C ILE A 84 5.69 2.91 -12.31
N THR A 85 6.63 3.82 -12.14
CA THR A 85 6.93 4.87 -13.13
C THR A 85 8.36 5.39 -12.97
N ASN A 86 8.90 5.95 -14.05
CA ASN A 86 10.08 6.81 -14.05
C ASN A 86 9.77 8.22 -14.55
N GLU A 87 8.51 8.57 -14.72
CA GLU A 87 8.09 9.89 -15.17
C GLU A 87 7.88 10.85 -13.99
N PRO A 88 8.53 12.02 -13.98
CA PRO A 88 8.32 13.03 -12.94
C PRO A 88 6.89 13.58 -12.95
N GLY A 89 6.42 13.95 -11.77
CA GLY A 89 5.14 14.62 -11.56
C GLY A 89 3.92 13.69 -11.48
N LEU A 90 4.03 12.41 -11.85
CA LEU A 90 2.94 11.45 -11.63
C LEU A 90 2.90 11.00 -10.18
N VAL A 91 1.73 11.06 -9.56
CA VAL A 91 1.52 10.63 -8.17
C VAL A 91 0.90 9.23 -8.16
N LEU A 92 1.73 8.23 -7.88
CA LEU A 92 1.25 6.87 -7.66
C LEU A 92 0.42 6.81 -6.39
N SER A 93 -0.78 6.24 -6.47
CA SER A 93 -1.79 6.32 -5.40
C SER A 93 -2.39 4.96 -5.11
N THR A 94 -2.29 4.52 -3.85
CA THR A 94 -2.84 3.28 -3.33
C THR A 94 -3.61 3.52 -2.03
N PHE A 95 -4.58 2.67 -1.67
CA PHE A 95 -5.54 2.94 -0.60
C PHE A 95 -5.59 1.82 0.43
N TYR A 96 -5.78 2.20 1.71
CA TYR A 96 -5.54 1.30 2.82
C TYR A 96 -6.53 1.48 3.98
N ALA A 97 -6.75 0.37 4.66
CA ALA A 97 -7.15 0.27 6.05
C ALA A 97 -6.72 -1.12 6.51
N ASP A 98 -5.56 -1.21 7.13
CA ASP A 98 -4.84 -2.36 7.67
C ASP A 98 -3.85 -3.06 6.71
N CYS A 99 -4.15 -3.17 5.39
CA CYS A 99 -3.20 -3.77 4.45
C CYS A 99 -1.89 -2.97 4.35
N VAL A 100 -0.82 -3.62 3.91
CA VAL A 100 0.54 -3.08 3.91
C VAL A 100 0.83 -2.26 2.65
N PRO A 101 1.22 -0.97 2.77
CA PRO A 101 1.78 -0.20 1.67
C PRO A 101 3.28 -0.50 1.53
N LEU A 102 3.70 -0.84 0.30
CA LEU A 102 5.10 -1.03 -0.05
C LEU A 102 5.54 0.11 -0.97
N TYR A 103 6.61 0.79 -0.58
CA TYR A 103 7.23 1.87 -1.34
C TYR A 103 8.57 1.42 -1.89
N PHE A 104 8.85 1.77 -3.14
CA PHE A 104 10.09 1.45 -3.85
C PHE A 104 10.66 2.72 -4.47
N VAL A 105 11.93 2.98 -4.22
CA VAL A 105 12.68 4.07 -4.84
C VAL A 105 13.96 3.52 -5.44
N ASP A 106 14.14 3.70 -6.73
CA ASP A 106 15.38 3.44 -7.46
C ASP A 106 16.08 4.77 -7.73
N PRO A 107 17.10 5.13 -6.96
CA PRO A 107 17.83 6.38 -7.16
C PRO A 107 18.75 6.34 -8.41
N VAL A 108 19.13 5.15 -8.88
CA VAL A 108 20.04 4.98 -10.04
C VAL A 108 19.30 5.27 -11.33
N HIS A 109 18.12 4.66 -11.51
CA HIS A 109 17.31 4.82 -12.73
C HIS A 109 16.22 5.89 -12.59
N ARG A 110 16.16 6.57 -11.43
CA ARG A 110 15.12 7.55 -11.11
C ARG A 110 13.71 6.99 -11.35
N ALA A 111 13.46 5.82 -10.80
CA ALA A 111 12.17 5.15 -10.89
C ALA A 111 11.56 4.94 -9.50
N ILE A 112 10.25 4.87 -9.45
CA ILE A 112 9.50 4.62 -8.23
C ILE A 112 8.45 3.54 -8.44
N GLY A 113 8.11 2.86 -7.37
CA GLY A 113 7.00 1.91 -7.31
C GLY A 113 6.20 2.07 -6.02
N MET A 114 4.94 1.68 -6.08
CA MET A 114 4.07 1.60 -4.93
C MET A 114 3.11 0.44 -5.10
N SER A 115 2.97 -0.40 -4.07
CA SER A 115 2.15 -1.60 -4.14
C SER A 115 1.34 -1.83 -2.88
N HIS A 116 0.13 -2.37 -3.06
CA HIS A 116 -0.77 -2.79 -2.01
C HIS A 116 -0.53 -4.27 -1.70
N SER A 117 -0.09 -4.58 -0.48
CA SER A 117 0.18 -5.93 -0.01
C SER A 117 -0.73 -6.29 1.17
N GLY A 118 -1.98 -6.70 0.88
CA GLY A 118 -2.81 -7.42 1.84
C GLY A 118 -2.29 -8.85 2.01
N TRP A 119 -2.95 -9.69 2.84
CA TRP A 119 -2.45 -11.06 3.08
C TRP A 119 -2.29 -11.87 1.79
N LYS A 120 -3.21 -11.77 0.83
CA LYS A 120 -3.11 -12.46 -0.48
C LYS A 120 -1.92 -11.95 -1.29
N GLY A 121 -1.74 -10.62 -1.35
CA GLY A 121 -0.60 -10.01 -2.02
C GLY A 121 0.73 -10.40 -1.36
N THR A 122 0.76 -10.51 -0.03
CA THR A 122 1.94 -10.95 0.72
C THR A 122 2.28 -12.41 0.42
N VAL A 123 1.30 -13.32 0.45
CA VAL A 123 1.46 -14.73 0.05
C VAL A 123 1.95 -14.81 -1.41
N GLY A 124 1.39 -14.00 -2.31
CA GLY A 124 1.81 -13.88 -3.71
C GLY A 124 3.12 -13.12 -3.92
N LYS A 125 3.84 -12.76 -2.84
CA LYS A 125 5.15 -12.07 -2.89
C LYS A 125 5.11 -10.75 -3.68
N MET A 126 4.07 -9.92 -3.44
CA MET A 126 3.82 -8.64 -4.14
C MET A 126 5.06 -7.75 -4.24
N GLY A 127 5.88 -7.70 -3.19
CA GLY A 127 7.14 -6.94 -3.18
C GLY A 127 8.12 -7.42 -4.25
N ALA A 128 8.33 -8.73 -4.35
CA ALA A 128 9.22 -9.32 -5.36
C ALA A 128 8.68 -9.14 -6.79
N VAL A 129 7.36 -9.25 -6.97
CA VAL A 129 6.70 -8.99 -8.27
C VAL A 129 6.91 -7.54 -8.70
N THR A 130 6.80 -6.59 -7.77
CA THR A 130 7.04 -5.16 -8.06
C THR A 130 8.48 -4.91 -8.46
N ILE A 131 9.45 -5.49 -7.75
CA ILE A 131 10.88 -5.39 -8.07
C ILE A 131 11.16 -5.97 -9.47
N THR A 132 10.58 -7.13 -9.77
CA THR A 132 10.71 -7.77 -11.09
C THR A 132 10.15 -6.88 -12.21
N ALA A 133 9.00 -6.23 -11.96
CA ALA A 133 8.42 -5.28 -12.91
C ALA A 133 9.33 -4.05 -13.10
N MET A 134 9.88 -3.48 -12.02
CA MET A 134 10.82 -2.36 -12.10
C MET A 134 12.11 -2.74 -12.83
N LYS A 135 12.63 -3.95 -12.61
CA LYS A 135 13.79 -4.47 -13.35
C LYS A 135 13.51 -4.57 -14.83
N ARG A 136 12.37 -5.13 -15.22
CA ARG A 136 11.97 -5.28 -16.63
C ARG A 136 11.79 -3.92 -17.33
N GLU A 137 11.15 -2.96 -16.65
CA GLU A 137 10.75 -1.69 -17.27
C GLU A 137 11.85 -0.61 -17.23
N PHE A 138 12.70 -0.64 -16.21
CA PHE A 138 13.66 0.45 -15.93
C PHE A 138 15.10 -0.03 -15.78
N GLY A 139 15.36 -1.34 -15.73
CA GLY A 139 16.68 -1.90 -15.45
C GLY A 139 17.06 -1.87 -13.96
N THR A 140 16.11 -1.62 -13.07
CA THR A 140 16.32 -1.58 -11.61
C THR A 140 16.99 -2.85 -11.09
N GLU A 141 18.05 -2.69 -10.31
CA GLU A 141 18.64 -3.79 -9.55
C GLU A 141 18.18 -3.72 -8.09
N ALA A 142 17.74 -4.86 -7.55
CA ALA A 142 17.15 -4.93 -6.21
C ALA A 142 18.06 -4.34 -5.10
N LYS A 143 19.38 -4.55 -5.21
CA LYS A 143 20.38 -4.03 -4.27
C LYS A 143 20.45 -2.50 -4.19
N ASP A 144 20.02 -1.80 -5.26
CA ASP A 144 20.07 -0.35 -5.38
C ASP A 144 18.77 0.31 -4.89
N LEU A 145 17.73 -0.50 -4.61
CA LEU A 145 16.45 -0.01 -4.12
C LEU A 145 16.54 0.45 -2.67
N VAL A 146 15.81 1.53 -2.39
CA VAL A 146 15.38 1.92 -1.04
C VAL A 146 13.90 1.63 -0.92
N CYS A 147 13.52 0.80 0.06
CA CYS A 147 12.14 0.35 0.26
C CYS A 147 11.60 0.78 1.63
N ALA A 148 10.28 0.99 1.70
CA ALA A 148 9.63 1.19 2.99
C ALA A 148 8.33 0.38 3.07
N ILE A 149 8.12 -0.22 4.26
CA ILE A 149 6.88 -0.86 4.69
C ILE A 149 6.13 0.18 5.53
N GLY A 150 5.01 0.68 5.00
CA GLY A 150 4.27 1.78 5.61
C GLY A 150 3.32 1.36 6.73
N PRO A 151 2.60 2.34 7.33
CA PRO A 151 1.63 2.09 8.39
C PRO A 151 0.56 1.07 7.96
N SER A 152 0.36 0.04 8.77
CA SER A 152 -0.55 -1.07 8.52
C SER A 152 -0.82 -1.84 9.83
N ILE A 153 -1.58 -2.91 9.80
CA ILE A 153 -1.91 -3.66 11.00
C ILE A 153 -0.70 -4.43 11.54
N CYS A 154 -0.42 -4.35 12.85
CA CYS A 154 0.64 -5.11 13.50
C CYS A 154 0.22 -6.56 13.83
N GLN A 155 1.17 -7.40 14.16
CA GLN A 155 0.95 -8.80 14.53
C GLN A 155 -0.08 -8.96 15.64
N ASP A 156 0.04 -8.22 16.73
CA ASP A 156 -0.84 -8.34 17.90
C ASP A 156 -2.33 -8.05 17.59
N CYS A 157 -2.58 -7.23 16.55
CA CYS A 157 -3.92 -6.89 16.10
C CYS A 157 -4.42 -7.78 14.95
N TYR A 158 -3.54 -8.53 14.29
CA TYR A 158 -3.89 -9.26 13.08
C TYR A 158 -4.10 -10.76 13.32
N GLU A 159 -5.19 -11.07 14.02
CA GLU A 159 -5.66 -12.45 14.14
C GLU A 159 -6.25 -12.95 12.82
N VAL A 160 -5.82 -14.14 12.40
CA VAL A 160 -6.26 -14.82 11.17
C VAL A 160 -6.73 -16.23 11.49
N SER A 161 -7.52 -16.82 10.59
CA SER A 161 -7.97 -18.22 10.63
C SER A 161 -6.88 -19.18 10.13
N GLU A 162 -7.08 -20.45 10.40
CA GLU A 162 -6.13 -21.51 10.05
C GLU A 162 -5.84 -21.59 8.53
N ASP A 163 -6.87 -21.42 7.69
CA ASP A 163 -6.71 -21.41 6.24
C ASP A 163 -5.75 -20.31 5.73
N VAL A 164 -5.81 -19.13 6.35
CA VAL A 164 -4.85 -18.06 6.05
C VAL A 164 -3.46 -18.42 6.56
N ALA A 165 -3.36 -18.93 7.79
CA ALA A 165 -2.08 -19.35 8.35
C ALA A 165 -1.41 -20.47 7.53
N ASP A 166 -2.18 -21.41 7.02
CA ASP A 166 -1.66 -22.51 6.18
C ASP A 166 -1.14 -22.00 4.84
N ALA A 167 -1.81 -21.00 4.23
CA ALA A 167 -1.29 -20.35 3.03
C ALA A 167 0.09 -19.68 3.28
N PHE A 168 0.30 -19.10 4.47
CA PHE A 168 1.60 -18.52 4.84
C PHE A 168 2.66 -19.60 5.14
N LYS A 169 2.30 -20.70 5.83
CA LYS A 169 3.20 -21.83 6.05
C LYS A 169 3.69 -22.43 4.73
N GLU A 170 2.80 -22.56 3.74
CA GLU A 170 3.13 -23.07 2.41
C GLU A 170 4.03 -22.09 1.64
N ALA A 171 3.71 -20.80 1.64
CA ALA A 171 4.47 -19.78 0.90
C ALA A 171 5.83 -19.44 1.55
N PHE A 172 5.97 -19.63 2.86
CA PHE A 172 7.15 -19.27 3.66
C PHE A 172 7.58 -20.41 4.62
N PRO A 173 7.90 -21.61 4.13
CA PRO A 173 8.12 -22.78 4.98
C PRO A 173 9.31 -22.63 5.93
N GLY A 174 10.30 -21.81 5.57
CA GLY A 174 11.47 -21.54 6.43
C GLY A 174 11.24 -20.44 7.48
N HIS A 175 10.11 -19.77 7.46
CA HIS A 175 9.83 -18.57 8.27
C HIS A 175 8.51 -18.68 9.06
N ALA A 176 7.81 -19.81 8.99
CA ALA A 176 6.48 -19.94 9.59
C ALA A 176 6.48 -19.58 11.10
N ASP A 177 7.45 -20.04 11.87
CA ASP A 177 7.57 -19.79 13.31
C ASP A 177 7.94 -18.32 13.63
N GLU A 178 8.49 -17.61 12.65
CA GLU A 178 8.88 -16.19 12.77
C GLU A 178 7.72 -15.24 12.52
N ILE A 179 6.80 -15.63 11.62
CA ILE A 179 5.71 -14.76 11.14
C ILE A 179 4.34 -15.12 11.71
N LEU A 180 4.17 -16.32 12.27
CA LEU A 180 2.90 -16.81 12.82
C LEU A 180 3.05 -17.18 14.30
N LEU A 181 2.21 -16.60 15.14
CA LEU A 181 2.05 -17.00 16.53
C LEU A 181 0.76 -17.81 16.68
N ASP A 182 0.89 -19.12 16.97
CA ASP A 182 -0.25 -20.01 17.18
C ASP A 182 -0.92 -19.74 18.54
N LYS A 183 -2.20 -19.40 18.53
CA LYS A 183 -3.02 -19.13 19.71
C LYS A 183 -3.60 -20.39 20.37
N LYS A 184 -3.32 -21.57 19.82
CA LYS A 184 -3.80 -22.89 20.31
C LYS A 184 -5.35 -23.04 20.31
N ASN A 185 -6.04 -22.26 19.50
CA ASN A 185 -7.50 -22.28 19.37
C ASN A 185 -7.97 -22.26 17.89
N GLY A 186 -7.10 -22.67 16.95
CA GLY A 186 -7.37 -22.59 15.50
C GLY A 186 -7.23 -21.19 14.94
N LYS A 187 -6.64 -20.25 15.69
CA LYS A 187 -6.33 -18.89 15.28
C LYS A 187 -4.85 -18.60 15.42
N TYR A 188 -4.37 -17.67 14.62
CA TYR A 188 -2.97 -17.27 14.58
C TYR A 188 -2.86 -15.75 14.58
N GLN A 189 -1.81 -15.19 15.21
CA GLN A 189 -1.40 -13.80 14.98
C GLN A 189 -0.36 -13.80 13.86
N LEU A 190 -0.63 -13.01 12.81
CA LEU A 190 0.21 -12.96 11.60
C LEU A 190 0.96 -11.63 11.54
N ASP A 191 2.29 -11.72 11.36
CA ASP A 191 3.15 -10.56 11.16
C ASP A 191 3.34 -10.27 9.67
N LEU A 192 2.52 -9.35 9.13
CA LEU A 192 2.65 -8.88 7.75
C LEU A 192 3.88 -8.01 7.53
N TRP A 193 4.34 -7.26 8.55
CA TRP A 193 5.52 -6.42 8.42
C TRP A 193 6.76 -7.28 8.21
N ARG A 194 6.96 -8.24 9.12
CA ARG A 194 8.07 -9.18 9.02
C ARG A 194 8.03 -10.00 7.74
N THR A 195 6.84 -10.47 7.34
CA THR A 195 6.71 -11.25 6.09
C THR A 195 7.09 -10.43 4.86
N ASN A 196 6.65 -9.16 4.76
CA ASN A 196 7.04 -8.32 3.63
C ASN A 196 8.54 -7.93 3.68
N GLU A 197 9.14 -7.78 4.87
CA GLU A 197 10.60 -7.58 5.00
C GLU A 197 11.37 -8.80 4.46
N ILE A 198 10.92 -10.03 4.78
CA ILE A 198 11.48 -11.28 4.24
C ILE A 198 11.37 -11.28 2.71
N VAL A 199 10.18 -10.99 2.15
CA VAL A 199 9.96 -10.95 0.70
C VAL A 199 10.91 -9.99 0.00
N LEU A 200 11.10 -8.78 0.55
CA LEU A 200 12.00 -7.78 -0.03
C LEU A 200 13.47 -8.21 0.06
N THR A 201 13.87 -8.79 1.19
CA THR A 201 15.24 -9.29 1.39
C THR A 201 15.56 -10.47 0.47
N GLU A 202 14.64 -11.45 0.36
CA GLU A 202 14.78 -12.58 -0.57
C GLU A 202 14.82 -12.13 -2.03
N ALA A 203 14.16 -11.02 -2.37
CA ALA A 203 14.21 -10.43 -3.70
C ALA A 203 15.51 -9.66 -3.97
N GLY A 204 16.42 -9.55 -3.00
CA GLY A 204 17.76 -8.96 -3.14
C GLY A 204 17.88 -7.51 -2.69
N VAL A 205 16.88 -6.94 -2.02
CA VAL A 205 16.99 -5.62 -1.39
C VAL A 205 17.88 -5.74 -0.16
N LEU A 206 18.86 -4.83 -0.02
CA LEU A 206 19.75 -4.81 1.14
C LEU A 206 18.94 -4.45 2.39
N LYS A 207 19.18 -5.16 3.49
CA LYS A 207 18.40 -5.00 4.73
C LYS A 207 18.45 -3.57 5.27
N GLU A 208 19.58 -2.92 5.19
CA GLU A 208 19.80 -1.52 5.58
C GLU A 208 19.01 -0.52 4.73
N ASN A 209 18.54 -0.94 3.56
CA ASN A 209 17.72 -0.14 2.65
C ASN A 209 16.20 -0.40 2.83
N ILE A 210 15.81 -1.21 3.83
CA ILE A 210 14.41 -1.49 4.14
C ILE A 210 14.03 -0.79 5.44
N ALA A 211 13.10 0.16 5.37
CA ALA A 211 12.54 0.82 6.54
C ALA A 211 11.16 0.26 6.85
N VAL A 212 10.92 -0.10 8.13
CA VAL A 212 9.59 -0.48 8.63
C VAL A 212 9.09 0.62 9.57
N THR A 213 7.91 1.17 9.30
CA THR A 213 7.39 2.31 10.07
C THR A 213 6.97 1.94 11.49
N ASN A 214 6.63 0.70 11.75
CA ASN A 214 6.13 0.20 13.05
C ASN A 214 4.92 0.98 13.60
N ILE A 215 4.09 1.53 12.69
CA ILE A 215 2.86 2.25 13.03
C ILE A 215 1.66 1.38 12.72
N CYS A 216 0.97 0.91 13.75
CA CYS A 216 -0.21 0.06 13.60
C CYS A 216 -1.47 0.90 13.38
N THR A 217 -2.21 0.62 12.30
CA THR A 217 -3.49 1.26 11.99
C THR A 217 -4.56 0.92 13.04
N CYS A 218 -4.60 -0.32 13.50
CA CYS A 218 -5.57 -0.80 14.48
C CYS A 218 -5.33 -0.26 15.90
N CYS A 219 -4.05 -0.08 16.29
CA CYS A 219 -3.69 0.51 17.60
C CYS A 219 -3.91 2.03 17.65
N ASN A 220 -4.05 2.69 16.51
CA ASN A 220 -4.18 4.14 16.41
C ASN A 220 -5.47 4.58 15.70
N PRO A 221 -6.66 4.14 16.14
CA PRO A 221 -7.93 4.37 15.40
C PRO A 221 -8.34 5.85 15.37
N ASP A 222 -7.86 6.66 16.30
CA ASP A 222 -8.11 8.11 16.33
C ASP A 222 -7.36 8.86 15.22
N LEU A 223 -6.23 8.32 14.77
CA LEU A 223 -5.40 8.91 13.73
C LEU A 223 -5.51 8.20 12.37
N LEU A 224 -5.86 6.92 12.35
CA LEU A 224 -5.81 6.07 11.18
C LEU A 224 -7.12 5.27 11.03
N PHE A 225 -7.61 5.15 9.80
CA PHE A 225 -8.69 4.21 9.53
C PHE A 225 -8.17 2.77 9.63
N SER A 226 -8.88 1.94 10.36
CA SER A 226 -8.61 0.50 10.46
C SER A 226 -9.89 -0.30 10.21
N HIS A 227 -9.80 -1.28 9.33
CA HIS A 227 -10.89 -2.22 9.07
C HIS A 227 -11.16 -3.09 10.29
N ARG A 228 -10.08 -3.54 10.94
CA ARG A 228 -10.14 -4.39 12.13
C ARG A 228 -10.77 -3.66 13.31
N ALA A 229 -10.24 -2.48 13.67
CA ALA A 229 -10.72 -1.71 14.81
C ALA A 229 -12.17 -1.23 14.63
N SER A 230 -12.59 -0.91 13.42
CA SER A 230 -13.94 -0.38 13.13
C SER A 230 -14.95 -1.44 12.71
N HIS A 231 -14.56 -2.72 12.69
CA HIS A 231 -15.41 -3.81 12.16
C HIS A 231 -15.95 -3.49 10.74
N GLY A 232 -15.10 -2.90 9.90
CA GLY A 232 -15.42 -2.55 8.51
C GLY A 232 -16.10 -1.20 8.29
N LYS A 233 -16.54 -0.50 9.34
CA LYS A 233 -17.22 0.82 9.26
C LYS A 233 -16.19 1.95 9.26
N ARG A 234 -15.62 2.27 8.09
CA ARG A 234 -14.49 3.18 7.99
C ARG A 234 -14.33 3.80 6.59
N GLY A 235 -13.56 4.88 6.50
CA GLY A 235 -12.98 5.37 5.26
C GLY A 235 -11.70 4.62 4.86
N ASN A 236 -10.99 5.14 3.86
CA ASN A 236 -9.67 4.67 3.48
C ASN A 236 -8.62 5.77 3.67
N LEU A 237 -7.45 5.33 4.12
CA LEU A 237 -6.19 6.07 4.05
C LEU A 237 -5.60 5.97 2.64
N GLY A 238 -4.68 6.85 2.31
CA GLY A 238 -3.93 6.79 1.06
C GLY A 238 -2.42 6.80 1.28
N ALA A 239 -1.73 6.07 0.42
CA ALA A 239 -0.28 6.14 0.27
C ALA A 239 0.06 6.71 -1.10
N PHE A 240 1.07 7.60 -1.13
CA PHE A 240 1.41 8.38 -2.32
C PHE A 240 2.92 8.54 -2.45
N ILE A 241 3.40 8.44 -3.68
CA ILE A 241 4.79 8.75 -4.02
C ILE A 241 4.85 9.36 -5.40
N TYR A 242 5.77 10.31 -5.61
CA TYR A 242 6.04 10.86 -6.93
C TYR A 242 7.48 11.37 -7.03
N LEU A 243 8.01 11.36 -8.24
CA LEU A 243 9.27 11.99 -8.58
C LEU A 243 9.04 13.50 -8.80
N ARG A 244 9.82 14.34 -8.13
CA ARG A 244 9.79 15.79 -8.41
C ARG A 244 10.47 16.09 -9.74
N ASN A 245 10.00 17.12 -10.43
CA ASN A 245 10.76 17.71 -11.52
C ASN A 245 12.12 18.19 -10.96
N ALA A 246 13.17 17.98 -11.72
CA ALA A 246 14.51 18.46 -11.39
C ALA A 246 14.54 19.97 -11.44
#